data_81c8802b6a3cb4ad27185bd6b424d1a5
#
_entry.id   81c8802b6a3cb4ad27185bd6b424d1a5
#
_cell.length_a   1.000
_cell.length_b   1.000
_cell.length_c   1.000
_cell.angle_alpha   90.00
_cell.angle_beta   90.00
_cell.angle_gamma   90.00
#
_symmetry.space_group_name_H-M   'P 1'
#
loop_
_entity.id
_entity.type
_entity.pdbx_description
1 polymer ?
#
loop_
_entity_poly.entity_id
_entity_poly.type
_entity_poly.pdbx_seq_one_letter_code
_entity_poly.pdbx_strand_id
1 'polypeptide(L)'
;MVSVTVYAARGKGAGGRIPQWAAYTLDRDNGAGMLEVAGGHTLATVESLVGPLTEVSAELAIRHPLAVIDETGERVSVTSPDHLLLTGRTDTGIPVSAHIHDGKVTDGRTRIEISGTDGDLVIVGDGPSGAGGIQMSDLRLLGSNGPGGAWQDLTPEEAGPFATLPIESRNVARLYDRLASDLRRNLHLVPSFGTGLHMHRVLDVIRRSADSGRREAVEA
;
A
#
# COMPACT_ATOMS: atom_id res chain seq x y z
N MET A 1 -8.55 -6.29 18.64
CA MET A 1 -8.69 -5.70 17.29
C MET A 1 -9.84 -6.40 16.59
N VAL A 2 -10.70 -5.65 15.90
CA VAL A 2 -11.95 -6.17 15.34
C VAL A 2 -11.88 -6.28 13.81
N SER A 3 -11.39 -5.24 13.13
CA SER A 3 -11.28 -5.23 11.67
C SER A 3 -10.29 -4.19 11.16
N VAL A 4 -9.88 -4.37 9.90
CA VAL A 4 -9.05 -3.38 9.17
C VAL A 4 -9.70 -3.07 7.83
N THR A 5 -9.85 -1.78 7.55
CA THR A 5 -10.34 -1.28 6.25
C THR A 5 -9.27 -0.39 5.62
N VAL A 6 -8.97 -0.65 4.36
CA VAL A 6 -7.91 0.04 3.60
C VAL A 6 -8.50 0.67 2.36
N TYR A 7 -8.20 1.94 2.18
CA TYR A 7 -8.39 2.65 0.92
C TYR A 7 -7.08 3.32 0.53
N ALA A 8 -6.53 2.98 -0.63
CA ALA A 8 -5.33 3.62 -1.16
C ALA A 8 -5.52 3.93 -2.65
N ALA A 9 -5.48 5.22 -2.99
CA ALA A 9 -5.74 5.68 -4.33
C ALA A 9 -4.64 6.65 -4.79
N ARG A 10 -4.10 6.42 -5.98
CA ARG A 10 -3.11 7.30 -6.61
C ARG A 10 -3.63 7.85 -7.93
N GLY A 11 -3.06 8.98 -8.35
CA GLY A 11 -3.39 9.63 -9.63
C GLY A 11 -2.53 9.16 -10.80
N LYS A 12 -1.69 8.15 -10.62
CA LYS A 12 -0.82 7.63 -11.67
C LYS A 12 -1.66 6.93 -12.75
N GLY A 13 -1.68 7.48 -13.96
CA GLY A 13 -2.52 6.95 -15.03
C GLY A 13 -3.97 7.46 -15.03
N ALA A 14 -4.31 8.43 -14.17
CA ALA A 14 -5.62 9.07 -14.17
C ALA A 14 -5.96 9.61 -15.58
N GLY A 15 -7.18 9.31 -16.03
CA GLY A 15 -7.63 9.71 -17.37
C GLY A 15 -6.95 8.97 -18.52
N GLY A 16 -6.28 7.86 -18.27
CA GLY A 16 -5.60 7.06 -19.29
C GLY A 16 -4.35 7.75 -19.88
N ARG A 17 -3.71 8.61 -19.14
CA ARG A 17 -2.47 9.31 -19.53
C ARG A 17 -1.34 8.99 -18.56
N ILE A 18 -0.12 8.88 -19.09
CA ILE A 18 1.05 8.53 -18.28
C ILE A 18 2.33 9.17 -18.87
N PRO A 19 3.26 9.67 -18.04
CA PRO A 19 4.53 10.14 -18.53
C PRO A 19 5.40 8.97 -19.05
N GLN A 20 6.22 9.23 -20.04
CA GLN A 20 7.03 8.21 -20.72
C GLN A 20 7.90 7.40 -19.76
N TRP A 21 8.50 8.05 -18.76
CA TRP A 21 9.35 7.37 -17.77
C TRP A 21 8.60 6.30 -16.96
N ALA A 22 7.28 6.38 -16.89
CA ALA A 22 6.44 5.44 -16.13
C ALA A 22 5.72 4.41 -17.02
N ALA A 23 5.83 4.52 -18.35
CA ALA A 23 5.12 3.65 -19.30
C ALA A 23 5.39 2.16 -19.11
N TYR A 24 6.60 1.79 -18.68
CA TYR A 24 6.97 0.39 -18.39
C TYR A 24 6.10 -0.27 -17.32
N THR A 25 5.47 0.53 -16.44
CA THR A 25 4.59 0.03 -15.37
C THR A 25 3.21 -0.40 -15.86
N LEU A 26 2.88 -0.12 -17.13
CA LEU A 26 1.63 -0.52 -17.76
C LEU A 26 1.64 -1.98 -18.22
N ASP A 27 2.83 -2.57 -18.36
CA ASP A 27 3.00 -3.95 -18.74
C ASP A 27 3.15 -4.82 -17.47
N ARG A 28 2.26 -5.80 -17.32
CA ARG A 28 2.25 -6.73 -16.17
C ARG A 28 3.54 -7.56 -16.08
N ASP A 29 4.17 -7.87 -17.21
CA ASP A 29 5.35 -8.72 -17.24
C ASP A 29 6.60 -8.01 -16.68
N ASN A 30 6.57 -6.68 -16.59
CA ASN A 30 7.62 -5.91 -15.95
C ASN A 30 7.55 -5.94 -14.39
N GLY A 31 6.47 -6.47 -13.79
CA GLY A 31 6.36 -6.63 -12.35
C GLY A 31 6.45 -5.32 -11.55
N ALA A 32 6.03 -4.19 -12.14
CA ALA A 32 6.17 -2.86 -11.58
C ALA A 32 4.87 -2.04 -11.62
N GLY A 33 3.73 -2.71 -11.76
CA GLY A 33 2.42 -2.11 -11.87
C GLY A 33 1.84 -1.65 -10.52
N MET A 34 0.56 -1.32 -10.55
CA MET A 34 -0.20 -0.91 -9.36
C MET A 34 -0.17 -2.00 -8.28
N LEU A 35 -0.38 -3.25 -8.65
CA LEU A 35 -0.43 -4.36 -7.71
C LEU A 35 0.90 -4.53 -6.97
N GLU A 36 2.02 -4.52 -7.71
CA GLU A 36 3.36 -4.73 -7.15
C GLU A 36 3.80 -3.55 -6.29
N VAL A 37 3.56 -2.32 -6.74
CA VAL A 37 4.04 -1.12 -6.05
C VAL A 37 3.03 -0.65 -5.01
N ALA A 38 1.87 -0.13 -5.42
CA ALA A 38 0.89 0.39 -4.46
C ALA A 38 0.30 -0.72 -3.59
N GLY A 39 -0.07 -1.84 -4.21
CA GLY A 39 -0.57 -3.03 -3.52
C GLY A 39 0.45 -3.57 -2.54
N GLY A 40 1.67 -3.87 -3.02
CA GLY A 40 2.74 -4.44 -2.21
C GLY A 40 3.09 -3.57 -0.99
N HIS A 41 3.33 -2.27 -1.17
CA HIS A 41 3.64 -1.38 -0.04
C HIS A 41 2.47 -1.24 0.94
N THR A 42 1.25 -1.12 0.45
CA THR A 42 0.07 -0.97 1.31
C THR A 42 -0.19 -2.23 2.11
N LEU A 43 -0.16 -3.41 1.47
CA LEU A 43 -0.40 -4.69 2.15
C LEU A 43 0.74 -5.04 3.11
N ALA A 44 2.00 -4.76 2.76
CA ALA A 44 3.13 -4.93 3.67
C ALA A 44 2.98 -4.05 4.93
N THR A 45 2.46 -2.83 4.77
CA THR A 45 2.14 -1.97 5.92
C THR A 45 1.04 -2.58 6.77
N VAL A 46 -0.04 -3.06 6.15
CA VAL A 46 -1.14 -3.72 6.87
C VAL A 46 -0.62 -4.92 7.66
N GLU A 47 0.13 -5.83 7.01
CA GLU A 47 0.69 -7.00 7.69
C GLU A 47 1.65 -6.63 8.83
N SER A 48 2.43 -5.56 8.67
CA SER A 48 3.32 -5.08 9.75
C SER A 48 2.56 -4.57 10.99
N LEU A 49 1.31 -4.14 10.82
CA LEU A 49 0.46 -3.61 11.89
C LEU A 49 -0.41 -4.67 12.55
N VAL A 50 -0.92 -5.64 11.76
CA VAL A 50 -2.00 -6.53 12.23
C VAL A 50 -1.72 -8.02 12.03
N GLY A 51 -0.53 -8.36 11.56
CA GLY A 51 -0.11 -9.74 11.28
C GLY A 51 -0.33 -10.17 9.83
N PRO A 52 0.29 -11.29 9.41
CA PRO A 52 0.27 -11.75 8.03
C PRO A 52 -1.13 -12.19 7.59
N LEU A 53 -1.46 -11.95 6.33
CA LEU A 53 -2.66 -12.48 5.68
C LEU A 53 -2.49 -13.99 5.47
N THR A 54 -3.52 -14.76 5.81
CA THR A 54 -3.55 -16.22 5.65
C THR A 54 -4.46 -16.68 4.54
N GLU A 55 -5.42 -15.84 4.13
CA GLU A 55 -6.32 -16.10 3.05
C GLU A 55 -6.83 -14.80 2.43
N VAL A 56 -7.06 -14.80 1.12
CA VAL A 56 -7.60 -13.65 0.40
C VAL A 56 -8.65 -14.06 -0.64
N SER A 57 -9.60 -13.16 -0.88
CA SER A 57 -10.46 -13.16 -2.06
C SER A 57 -10.27 -11.82 -2.74
N ALA A 58 -9.94 -11.82 -4.04
CA ALA A 58 -9.53 -10.61 -4.75
C ALA A 58 -10.19 -10.49 -6.13
N GLU A 59 -10.32 -9.24 -6.56
CA GLU A 59 -10.65 -8.85 -7.92
C GLU A 59 -9.59 -7.88 -8.43
N LEU A 60 -9.07 -8.14 -9.62
CA LEU A 60 -8.15 -7.26 -10.35
C LEU A 60 -8.85 -6.74 -11.60
N ALA A 61 -8.81 -5.45 -11.84
CA ALA A 61 -9.41 -4.85 -13.02
C ALA A 61 -8.45 -3.90 -13.75
N ILE A 62 -8.61 -3.84 -15.08
CA ILE A 62 -8.00 -2.86 -15.96
C ILE A 62 -9.12 -1.96 -16.46
N ARG A 63 -9.22 -0.74 -15.93
CA ARG A 63 -10.28 0.21 -16.31
C ARG A 63 -9.89 1.07 -17.50
N HIS A 64 -8.58 1.20 -17.74
CA HIS A 64 -8.02 1.93 -18.88
C HIS A 64 -7.13 0.98 -19.70
N PRO A 65 -7.70 0.21 -20.66
CA PRO A 65 -6.94 -0.79 -21.42
C PRO A 65 -5.96 -0.16 -22.44
N LEU A 66 -6.07 1.15 -22.67
CA LEU A 66 -5.16 1.95 -23.47
C LEU A 66 -4.75 3.19 -22.69
N ALA A 67 -3.48 3.51 -22.73
CA ALA A 67 -2.94 4.75 -22.20
C ALA A 67 -2.27 5.58 -23.28
N VAL A 68 -2.19 6.89 -23.07
CA VAL A 68 -1.49 7.83 -23.94
C VAL A 68 -0.23 8.31 -23.23
N ILE A 69 0.92 8.19 -23.89
CA ILE A 69 2.17 8.76 -23.41
C ILE A 69 2.12 10.27 -23.52
N ASP A 70 2.35 10.99 -22.42
CA ASP A 70 2.18 12.44 -22.37
C ASP A 70 3.11 13.19 -23.34
N GLU A 71 4.37 12.77 -23.44
CA GLU A 71 5.40 13.43 -24.21
C GLU A 71 5.31 13.15 -25.71
N THR A 72 4.82 11.98 -26.11
CA THR A 72 4.81 11.54 -27.50
C THR A 72 3.42 11.50 -28.13
N GLY A 73 2.37 11.41 -27.30
CA GLY A 73 1.01 11.15 -27.77
C GLY A 73 0.78 9.71 -28.24
N GLU A 74 1.77 8.84 -28.12
CA GLU A 74 1.67 7.41 -28.48
C GLU A 74 0.62 6.70 -27.62
N ARG A 75 -0.15 5.80 -28.23
CA ARG A 75 -1.11 4.94 -27.55
C ARG A 75 -0.49 3.57 -27.30
N VAL A 76 -0.48 3.17 -26.03
CA VAL A 76 0.09 1.90 -25.60
C VAL A 76 -0.99 1.03 -24.91
N SER A 77 -0.91 -0.27 -25.10
CA SER A 77 -1.78 -1.24 -24.43
C SER A 77 -1.40 -1.36 -22.96
N VAL A 78 -2.40 -1.49 -22.09
CA VAL A 78 -2.23 -1.70 -20.66
C VAL A 78 -2.59 -3.14 -20.33
N THR A 79 -1.65 -3.90 -19.78
CA THR A 79 -1.85 -5.29 -19.31
C THR A 79 -1.77 -5.40 -17.80
N SER A 80 -1.19 -4.40 -17.11
CA SER A 80 -1.13 -4.33 -15.66
C SER A 80 -2.47 -3.85 -15.08
N PRO A 81 -3.03 -4.50 -14.04
CA PRO A 81 -4.24 -4.02 -13.38
C PRO A 81 -4.03 -2.66 -12.73
N ASP A 82 -5.04 -1.80 -12.81
CA ASP A 82 -5.10 -0.49 -12.19
C ASP A 82 -6.01 -0.42 -10.95
N HIS A 83 -6.72 -1.52 -10.65
CA HIS A 83 -7.59 -1.67 -9.49
C HIS A 83 -7.42 -3.03 -8.83
N LEU A 84 -7.38 -3.03 -7.48
CA LEU A 84 -7.46 -4.20 -6.62
C LEU A 84 -8.58 -3.99 -5.60
N LEU A 85 -9.53 -4.91 -5.58
CA LEU A 85 -10.48 -5.12 -4.49
C LEU A 85 -10.09 -6.40 -3.77
N LEU A 86 -9.98 -6.37 -2.44
CA LEU A 86 -9.53 -7.50 -1.65
C LEU A 86 -10.34 -7.61 -0.35
N THR A 87 -10.69 -8.82 0.01
CA THR A 87 -11.06 -9.20 1.37
C THR A 87 -10.16 -10.33 1.82
N GLY A 88 -9.75 -10.32 3.09
CA GLY A 88 -8.83 -11.32 3.62
C GLY A 88 -8.98 -11.49 5.13
N ARG A 89 -8.11 -12.34 5.69
CA ARG A 89 -8.05 -12.59 7.12
C ARG A 89 -6.59 -12.77 7.52
N THR A 90 -6.23 -12.23 8.69
CA THR A 90 -4.90 -12.45 9.27
C THR A 90 -4.80 -13.79 9.99
N ASP A 91 -3.59 -14.16 10.40
CA ASP A 91 -3.31 -15.34 11.22
C ASP A 91 -4.03 -15.33 12.58
N THR A 92 -4.29 -14.16 13.13
CA THR A 92 -5.08 -13.96 14.35
C THR A 92 -6.59 -13.88 14.10
N GLY A 93 -7.02 -14.05 12.84
CA GLY A 93 -8.43 -14.08 12.46
C GLY A 93 -9.05 -12.71 12.20
N ILE A 94 -8.27 -11.61 12.16
CA ILE A 94 -8.78 -10.26 11.92
C ILE A 94 -9.22 -10.14 10.45
N PRO A 95 -10.47 -9.74 10.16
CA PRO A 95 -10.92 -9.47 8.81
C PRO A 95 -10.28 -8.17 8.27
N VAL A 96 -9.85 -8.26 7.01
CA VAL A 96 -9.25 -7.14 6.28
C VAL A 96 -10.04 -6.91 4.99
N SER A 97 -10.33 -5.65 4.68
CA SER A 97 -10.86 -5.23 3.38
C SER A 97 -9.98 -4.14 2.77
N ALA A 98 -9.69 -4.22 1.48
CA ALA A 98 -8.88 -3.23 0.79
C ALA A 98 -9.42 -2.87 -0.58
N HIS A 99 -9.38 -1.58 -0.92
CA HIS A 99 -9.52 -1.05 -2.27
C HIS A 99 -8.29 -0.20 -2.59
N ILE A 100 -7.48 -0.67 -3.54
CA ILE A 100 -6.24 -0.01 -3.96
C ILE A 100 -6.32 0.24 -5.46
N HIS A 101 -6.06 1.50 -5.92
CA HIS A 101 -6.14 1.80 -7.34
C HIS A 101 -5.30 3.01 -7.76
N ASP A 102 -4.97 3.08 -9.06
CA ASP A 102 -4.22 4.16 -9.70
C ASP A 102 -5.10 5.11 -10.54
N GLY A 103 -6.42 4.93 -10.50
CA GLY A 103 -7.36 5.66 -11.34
C GLY A 103 -7.94 6.95 -10.73
N LYS A 104 -7.33 7.53 -9.68
CA LYS A 104 -7.86 8.74 -9.05
C LYS A 104 -7.48 9.99 -9.85
N VAL A 105 -8.48 10.81 -10.20
CA VAL A 105 -8.29 12.07 -10.97
C VAL A 105 -7.83 13.24 -10.10
N THR A 106 -8.26 13.23 -8.83
CA THR A 106 -7.85 14.23 -7.84
C THR A 106 -6.63 13.73 -7.05
N ASP A 107 -6.20 14.50 -6.05
CA ASP A 107 -5.08 14.13 -5.20
C ASP A 107 -5.20 12.72 -4.65
N GLY A 108 -4.07 12.01 -4.58
CA GLY A 108 -3.99 10.70 -4.00
C GLY A 108 -4.41 10.69 -2.53
N ARG A 109 -4.86 9.53 -2.07
CA ARG A 109 -5.29 9.36 -0.69
C ARG A 109 -4.97 7.95 -0.21
N THR A 110 -4.43 7.87 1.01
CA THR A 110 -4.33 6.62 1.76
C THR A 110 -5.12 6.76 3.05
N ARG A 111 -5.96 5.76 3.35
CA ARG A 111 -6.66 5.63 4.63
C ARG A 111 -6.60 4.17 5.07
N ILE A 112 -6.01 3.91 6.23
CA ILE A 112 -6.06 2.62 6.90
C ILE A 112 -6.80 2.84 8.22
N GLU A 113 -7.93 2.19 8.39
CA GLU A 113 -8.75 2.25 9.59
C GLU A 113 -8.67 0.91 10.31
N ILE A 114 -8.31 0.95 11.58
CA ILE A 114 -8.17 -0.20 12.46
C ILE A 114 -9.17 -0.04 13.59
N SER A 115 -10.20 -0.88 13.58
CA SER A 115 -11.21 -0.88 14.63
C SER A 115 -10.85 -1.84 15.76
N GLY A 116 -10.95 -1.38 16.98
CA GLY A 116 -10.70 -2.13 18.20
C GLY A 116 -11.93 -2.22 19.10
N THR A 117 -11.80 -2.95 20.21
CA THR A 117 -12.85 -3.08 21.24
C THR A 117 -13.00 -1.81 22.10
N ASP A 118 -11.91 -1.06 22.24
CA ASP A 118 -11.85 0.08 23.16
C ASP A 118 -11.73 1.41 22.41
N GLY A 119 -11.55 1.38 21.08
CA GLY A 119 -11.41 2.56 20.24
C GLY A 119 -10.91 2.22 18.85
N ASP A 120 -10.77 3.23 18.02
CA ASP A 120 -10.36 3.14 16.63
C ASP A 120 -9.10 3.97 16.37
N LEU A 121 -8.28 3.48 15.43
CA LEU A 121 -7.13 4.20 14.89
C LEU A 121 -7.31 4.40 13.38
N VAL A 122 -6.86 5.54 12.88
CA VAL A 122 -6.86 5.85 11.45
C VAL A 122 -5.52 6.42 11.04
N ILE A 123 -4.89 5.79 10.07
CA ILE A 123 -3.74 6.35 9.36
C ILE A 123 -4.26 7.02 8.09
N VAL A 124 -3.95 8.30 7.91
CA VAL A 124 -4.31 9.05 6.71
C VAL A 124 -3.08 9.65 6.06
N GLY A 125 -3.02 9.58 4.74
CA GLY A 125 -2.07 10.27 3.90
C GLY A 125 -2.83 10.97 2.78
N ASP A 126 -2.80 12.29 2.79
CA ASP A 126 -3.42 13.13 1.77
C ASP A 126 -2.35 14.03 1.15
N GLY A 127 -2.54 14.47 -0.07
CA GLY A 127 -1.74 15.53 -0.61
C GLY A 127 -1.50 15.49 -2.12
N PRO A 128 -0.94 16.58 -2.68
CA PRO A 128 -0.65 16.72 -4.11
C PRO A 128 0.42 15.73 -4.61
N SER A 129 1.25 15.20 -3.70
CA SER A 129 2.18 14.10 -3.98
C SER A 129 1.52 12.72 -4.01
N GLY A 130 0.21 12.65 -4.01
CA GLY A 130 -0.58 11.41 -3.97
C GLY A 130 -0.25 10.36 -5.03
N ALA A 131 0.66 10.68 -5.97
CA ALA A 131 1.27 9.71 -6.86
C ALA A 131 2.15 8.68 -6.11
N GLY A 132 2.61 8.99 -4.90
CA GLY A 132 3.57 8.16 -4.17
C GLY A 132 3.00 6.98 -3.42
N GLY A 133 1.72 7.02 -3.03
CA GLY A 133 1.13 6.01 -2.14
C GLY A 133 1.65 6.13 -0.71
N ILE A 134 1.39 5.11 0.12
CA ILE A 134 1.68 5.13 1.56
C ILE A 134 3.17 5.35 1.88
N GLN A 135 4.07 4.83 1.06
CA GLN A 135 5.52 4.90 1.30
C GLN A 135 6.12 6.29 1.04
N MET A 136 5.38 7.19 0.39
CA MET A 136 5.86 8.52 -0.03
C MET A 136 4.93 9.65 0.44
N SER A 137 3.94 9.37 1.26
CA SER A 137 3.01 10.37 1.79
C SER A 137 3.40 10.78 3.21
N ASP A 138 3.18 12.03 3.56
CA ASP A 138 3.16 12.44 4.96
C ASP A 138 1.93 11.83 5.63
N LEU A 139 2.17 10.96 6.60
CA LEU A 139 1.12 10.22 7.28
C LEU A 139 0.75 10.89 8.59
N ARG A 140 -0.56 10.93 8.86
CA ARG A 140 -1.10 11.32 10.16
C ARG A 140 -1.77 10.12 10.81
N LEU A 141 -1.60 10.02 12.12
CA LEU A 141 -2.28 9.03 12.95
C LEU A 141 -3.37 9.72 13.77
N LEU A 142 -4.59 9.27 13.61
CA LEU A 142 -5.73 9.74 14.40
C LEU A 142 -6.23 8.59 15.28
N GLY A 143 -6.69 8.89 16.48
CA GLY A 143 -7.28 7.91 17.39
C GLY A 143 -8.50 8.43 18.10
N SER A 144 -9.42 7.53 18.45
CA SER A 144 -10.59 7.81 19.25
C SER A 144 -10.85 6.67 20.22
N ASN A 145 -11.17 6.98 21.48
CA ASN A 145 -11.44 5.99 22.53
C ASN A 145 -12.92 6.02 22.93
N GLY A 146 -13.52 4.83 22.99
CA GLY A 146 -14.87 4.61 23.49
C GLY A 146 -15.99 5.17 22.60
N PRO A 147 -17.24 4.83 22.90
CA PRO A 147 -18.41 5.28 22.15
C PRO A 147 -18.56 6.80 22.21
N GLY A 148 -18.61 7.46 21.04
CA GLY A 148 -18.73 8.91 20.92
C GLY A 148 -17.47 9.69 21.28
N GLY A 149 -16.31 9.03 21.43
CA GLY A 149 -15.03 9.68 21.67
C GLY A 149 -14.65 10.65 20.55
N ALA A 150 -14.04 11.78 20.90
CA ALA A 150 -13.51 12.71 19.91
C ALA A 150 -12.24 12.15 19.28
N TRP A 151 -12.09 12.34 17.98
CA TRP A 151 -10.85 12.03 17.27
C TRP A 151 -9.74 12.98 17.69
N GLN A 152 -8.60 12.42 18.04
CA GLN A 152 -7.39 13.13 18.44
C GLN A 152 -6.27 12.87 17.44
N ASP A 153 -5.45 13.86 17.19
CA ASP A 153 -4.22 13.69 16.41
C ASP A 153 -3.15 13.08 17.31
N LEU A 154 -2.75 11.86 16.98
CA LEU A 154 -1.71 11.09 17.67
C LEU A 154 -0.43 11.02 16.86
N THR A 155 -0.32 11.83 15.80
CA THR A 155 0.86 11.84 14.92
C THR A 155 2.09 12.22 15.74
N PRO A 156 3.13 11.38 15.77
CA PRO A 156 4.37 11.74 16.44
C PRO A 156 4.99 12.98 15.81
N GLU A 157 5.53 13.87 16.64
CA GLU A 157 6.31 15.00 16.13
C GLU A 157 7.51 14.46 15.33
N GLU A 158 7.71 15.04 14.16
CA GLU A 158 8.89 14.72 13.34
C GLU A 158 10.12 15.35 13.97
N ALA A 159 10.98 14.53 14.55
CA ALA A 159 12.18 14.95 15.23
C ALA A 159 13.41 14.14 14.77
N GLY A 160 14.59 14.68 15.04
CA GLY A 160 15.86 14.00 14.80
C GLY A 160 16.53 14.38 13.47
N PRO A 161 17.63 13.67 13.12
CA PRO A 161 18.54 14.10 12.06
C PRO A 161 17.94 14.07 10.64
N PHE A 162 16.80 13.38 10.47
CA PHE A 162 16.15 13.21 9.15
C PHE A 162 14.92 14.11 8.97
N ALA A 163 14.54 14.90 9.97
CA ALA A 163 13.32 15.72 9.96
C ALA A 163 13.25 16.71 8.78
N THR A 164 14.39 17.22 8.33
CA THR A 164 14.48 18.19 7.23
C THR A 164 14.59 17.57 5.84
N LEU A 165 14.68 16.23 5.75
CA LEU A 165 14.74 15.55 4.46
C LEU A 165 13.34 15.49 3.81
N PRO A 166 13.27 15.53 2.46
CA PRO A 166 12.05 15.18 1.74
C PRO A 166 11.55 13.79 2.15
N ILE A 167 10.23 13.58 2.15
CA ILE A 167 9.63 12.34 2.68
C ILE A 167 10.18 11.09 2.00
N GLU A 168 10.44 11.13 0.70
CA GLU A 168 10.99 10.03 -0.07
C GLU A 168 12.37 9.60 0.44
N SER A 169 13.24 10.59 0.69
CA SER A 169 14.59 10.37 1.22
C SER A 169 14.58 10.02 2.71
N ARG A 170 13.66 10.60 3.46
CA ARG A 170 13.52 10.42 4.92
C ARG A 170 13.24 8.96 5.27
N ASN A 171 12.30 8.32 4.59
CA ASN A 171 11.95 6.93 4.83
C ASN A 171 13.12 5.99 4.52
N VAL A 172 13.87 6.26 3.45
CA VAL A 172 15.08 5.49 3.11
C VAL A 172 16.18 5.71 4.15
N ALA A 173 16.41 6.95 4.59
CA ALA A 173 17.39 7.26 5.62
C ALA A 173 17.07 6.56 6.96
N ARG A 174 15.80 6.54 7.36
CA ARG A 174 15.34 5.81 8.56
C ARG A 174 15.57 4.31 8.44
N LEU A 175 15.32 3.72 7.26
CA LEU A 175 15.60 2.31 7.02
C LEU A 175 17.09 1.99 7.20
N TYR A 176 17.99 2.80 6.63
CA TYR A 176 19.42 2.61 6.78
C TYR A 176 19.91 2.81 8.20
N ASP A 177 19.38 3.80 8.93
CA ASP A 177 19.73 4.02 10.35
C ASP A 177 19.30 2.81 11.20
N ARG A 178 18.10 2.27 10.94
CA ARG A 178 17.60 1.08 11.60
C ARG A 178 18.46 -0.15 11.27
N LEU A 179 18.83 -0.33 10.00
CA LEU A 179 19.73 -1.40 9.58
C LEU A 179 21.10 -1.28 10.27
N ALA A 180 21.67 -0.09 10.33
CA ALA A 180 22.92 0.14 11.05
C ALA A 180 22.80 -0.18 12.56
N SER A 181 21.65 0.14 13.17
CA SER A 181 21.35 -0.23 14.56
C SER A 181 21.26 -1.75 14.74
N ASP A 182 20.55 -2.45 13.84
CA ASP A 182 20.42 -3.90 13.85
C ASP A 182 21.79 -4.58 13.77
N LEU A 183 22.64 -4.14 12.85
CA LEU A 183 23.99 -4.67 12.69
C LEU A 183 24.85 -4.45 13.94
N ARG A 184 24.78 -3.26 14.57
CA ARG A 184 25.56 -2.97 15.79
C ARG A 184 25.09 -3.77 17.01
N ARG A 185 23.80 -4.07 17.08
CA ARG A 185 23.16 -4.72 18.25
C ARG A 185 22.83 -6.18 18.04
N ASN A 186 23.15 -6.74 16.87
CA ASN A 186 22.76 -8.09 16.44
C ASN A 186 21.24 -8.34 16.55
N LEU A 187 20.44 -7.35 16.08
CA LEU A 187 19.00 -7.41 16.00
C LEU A 187 18.59 -7.73 14.56
N HIS A 188 17.29 -8.01 14.35
CA HIS A 188 16.70 -8.33 13.05
C HIS A 188 15.32 -7.66 12.92
N LEU A 189 15.28 -6.32 13.10
CA LEU A 189 14.04 -5.54 13.13
C LEU A 189 13.68 -4.95 11.76
N VAL A 190 14.67 -4.80 10.86
CA VAL A 190 14.38 -4.36 9.48
C VAL A 190 13.84 -5.51 8.65
N PRO A 191 12.98 -5.22 7.64
CA PRO A 191 12.48 -6.25 6.74
C PRO A 191 13.63 -7.02 6.07
N SER A 192 13.51 -8.35 6.06
CA SER A 192 14.46 -9.26 5.43
C SER A 192 14.05 -9.59 3.98
N PHE A 193 14.92 -10.27 3.23
CA PHE A 193 14.53 -10.87 1.94
C PHE A 193 13.40 -11.90 2.10
N GLY A 194 13.31 -12.59 3.25
CA GLY A 194 12.18 -13.47 3.57
C GLY A 194 10.86 -12.70 3.65
N THR A 195 10.87 -11.52 4.26
CA THR A 195 9.69 -10.62 4.30
C THR A 195 9.28 -10.20 2.88
N GLY A 196 10.25 -9.86 2.03
CA GLY A 196 10.00 -9.54 0.63
C GLY A 196 9.42 -10.71 -0.15
N LEU A 197 9.99 -11.92 0.02
CA LEU A 197 9.50 -13.14 -0.62
C LEU A 197 8.07 -13.47 -0.19
N HIS A 198 7.75 -13.34 1.11
CA HIS A 198 6.39 -13.52 1.60
C HIS A 198 5.42 -12.56 0.90
N MET A 199 5.75 -11.28 0.80
CA MET A 199 4.89 -10.32 0.11
C MET A 199 4.66 -10.68 -1.36
N HIS A 200 5.70 -11.13 -2.09
CA HIS A 200 5.52 -11.61 -3.45
C HIS A 200 4.59 -12.83 -3.54
N ARG A 201 4.65 -13.75 -2.57
CA ARG A 201 3.68 -14.87 -2.48
C ARG A 201 2.25 -14.37 -2.26
N VAL A 202 2.05 -13.36 -1.39
CA VAL A 202 0.73 -12.70 -1.21
C VAL A 202 0.22 -12.14 -2.53
N LEU A 203 1.06 -11.42 -3.29
CA LEU A 203 0.68 -10.85 -4.60
C LEU A 203 0.32 -11.96 -5.61
N ASP A 204 1.03 -13.08 -5.61
CA ASP A 204 0.71 -14.23 -6.48
C ASP A 204 -0.61 -14.90 -6.08
N VAL A 205 -0.89 -14.99 -4.78
CA VAL A 205 -2.19 -15.48 -4.28
C VAL A 205 -3.33 -14.56 -4.70
N ILE A 206 -3.12 -13.25 -4.64
CA ILE A 206 -4.08 -12.25 -5.11
C ILE A 206 -4.40 -12.46 -6.60
N ARG A 207 -3.39 -12.69 -7.45
CA ARG A 207 -3.60 -12.99 -8.87
C ARG A 207 -4.40 -14.27 -9.07
N ARG A 208 -4.01 -15.37 -8.39
CA ARG A 208 -4.74 -16.64 -8.48
C ARG A 208 -6.19 -16.49 -8.02
N SER A 209 -6.43 -15.78 -6.94
CA SER A 209 -7.78 -15.51 -6.44
C SER A 209 -8.61 -14.72 -7.46
N ALA A 210 -8.05 -13.69 -8.07
CA ALA A 210 -8.74 -12.90 -9.10
C ALA A 210 -9.03 -13.72 -10.36
N ASP A 211 -8.11 -14.57 -10.79
CA ASP A 211 -8.28 -15.43 -11.97
C ASP A 211 -9.28 -16.56 -11.72
N SER A 212 -9.29 -17.16 -10.54
CA SER A 212 -10.19 -18.28 -10.19
C SER A 212 -11.57 -17.84 -9.70
N GLY A 213 -11.71 -16.59 -9.24
CA GLY A 213 -12.90 -16.09 -8.56
C GLY A 213 -13.14 -16.74 -7.19
N ARG A 214 -12.10 -17.36 -6.60
CA ARG A 214 -12.18 -18.10 -5.34
C ARG A 214 -11.30 -17.45 -4.26
N ARG A 215 -11.65 -17.76 -3.02
CA ARG A 215 -10.77 -17.48 -1.89
C ARG A 215 -9.56 -18.44 -1.93
N GLU A 216 -8.37 -17.89 -1.79
CA GLU A 216 -7.12 -18.61 -1.87
C GLU A 216 -6.34 -18.46 -0.56
N ALA A 217 -5.66 -19.54 -0.14
CA ALA A 217 -4.78 -19.53 1.02
C ALA A 217 -3.42 -18.93 0.68
N VAL A 218 -2.88 -18.14 1.62
CA VAL A 218 -1.49 -17.66 1.59
C VAL A 218 -0.63 -18.67 2.35
N GLU A 219 0.27 -19.33 1.65
CA GLU A 219 1.22 -20.26 2.27
C GLU A 219 2.29 -19.48 3.06
N ALA A 220 2.65 -20.00 4.23
CA ALA A 220 3.64 -19.42 5.13
C ALA A 220 5.06 -19.39 4.54
#